data_0c3c46e2de71b603ede15beca09e84f5
#
_entry.id   0c3c46e2de71b603ede15beca09e84f5
#
_cell.length_a   1.000
_cell.length_b   1.000
_cell.length_c   1.000
_cell.angle_alpha   90.00
_cell.angle_beta   90.00
_cell.angle_gamma   90.00
#
_symmetry.space_group_name_H-M   'P 1'
#
loop_
_entity.id
_entity.type
_entity.pdbx_description
1 polymer ?
#
loop_
_entity_poly.entity_id
_entity_poly.type
_entity_poly.pdbx_seq_one_letter_code
_entity_poly.pdbx_strand_id
1 'polypeptide(L)'
;FTQSMYYLAKSLDDRPVIVNDGWEHTSCDVITIHNYTQDADVLFDNCKDLTKSSEKSIKAAKKPVFVRGFKYNGQPIIVSEYGGCCMNKDVNKGWGYGLGADGEEDFLSRYDKLRKALKKLKFLSGYCYTQFNDVQQEKNGIADEDGNMKVNLEKLKKINV
;
A
#
# COMPACT_ATOMS: atom_id res chain seq x y z
N PHE A 1 4.39 23.92 3.61
CA PHE A 1 3.25 23.85 2.68
C PHE A 1 2.22 22.82 3.15
N THR A 2 2.54 21.50 3.22
CA THR A 2 1.58 20.43 3.59
C THR A 2 0.88 20.68 4.93
N GLN A 3 1.62 21.10 5.94
CA GLN A 3 1.06 21.45 7.25
C GLN A 3 0.08 22.64 7.19
N SER A 4 0.40 23.67 6.41
CA SER A 4 -0.51 24.81 6.22
C SER A 4 -1.79 24.40 5.52
N MET A 5 -1.70 23.50 4.51
CA MET A 5 -2.86 22.95 3.82
C MET A 5 -3.71 22.06 4.74
N TYR A 6 -3.07 21.30 5.64
CA TYR A 6 -3.81 20.53 6.65
C TYR A 6 -4.68 21.44 7.52
N TYR A 7 -4.11 22.47 8.12
CA TYR A 7 -4.88 23.38 8.98
C TYR A 7 -5.94 24.16 8.21
N LEU A 8 -5.65 24.56 6.96
CA LEU A 8 -6.65 25.21 6.12
C LEU A 8 -7.82 24.24 5.84
N ALA A 9 -7.56 23.01 5.44
CA ALA A 9 -8.60 21.99 5.22
C ALA A 9 -9.44 21.77 6.49
N LYS A 10 -8.77 21.58 7.64
CA LYS A 10 -9.45 21.39 8.94
C LYS A 10 -10.26 22.61 9.42
N SER A 11 -9.95 23.82 8.95
CA SER A 11 -10.74 25.01 9.24
C SER A 11 -12.05 25.10 8.44
N LEU A 12 -12.17 24.30 7.37
CA LEU A 12 -13.29 24.30 6.45
C LEU A 12 -14.12 23.01 6.50
N ASP A 13 -13.52 21.91 6.99
CA ASP A 13 -14.12 20.57 6.91
C ASP A 13 -13.61 19.68 8.05
N ASP A 14 -14.52 18.97 8.72
CA ASP A 14 -14.21 18.09 9.85
C ASP A 14 -13.77 16.67 9.42
N ARG A 15 -13.85 16.33 8.14
CA ARG A 15 -13.43 15.02 7.65
C ARG A 15 -11.95 14.75 7.92
N PRO A 16 -11.56 13.47 8.11
CA PRO A 16 -10.15 13.11 8.24
C PRO A 16 -9.33 13.52 7.00
N VAL A 17 -8.13 14.07 7.24
CA VAL A 17 -7.24 14.57 6.20
C VAL A 17 -5.96 13.74 6.16
N ILE A 18 -5.63 13.24 4.97
CA ILE A 18 -4.33 12.67 4.61
C ILE A 18 -3.57 13.76 3.85
N VAL A 19 -2.39 14.16 4.38
CA VAL A 19 -1.65 15.32 3.83
C VAL A 19 -0.70 14.94 2.71
N ASN A 20 -0.21 13.70 2.74
CA ASN A 20 0.65 13.10 1.73
C ASN A 20 0.44 11.60 1.78
N ASP A 21 0.27 10.95 0.65
CA ASP A 21 0.02 9.51 0.66
C ASP A 21 1.32 8.72 0.61
N GLY A 22 1.44 7.74 1.48
CA GLY A 22 2.50 6.74 1.51
C GLY A 22 3.73 7.04 2.36
N TRP A 23 4.11 8.29 2.59
CA TRP A 23 5.33 8.69 3.31
C TRP A 23 5.38 10.20 3.62
N GLU A 24 6.45 10.61 4.36
CA GLU A 24 6.77 12.02 4.63
C GLU A 24 5.61 12.81 5.22
N HIS A 25 4.90 12.18 6.17
CA HIS A 25 3.77 12.82 6.85
C HIS A 25 4.22 13.97 7.75
N THR A 26 3.44 15.04 7.74
CA THR A 26 3.44 16.13 8.73
C THR A 26 2.23 15.93 9.69
N SER A 27 1.54 16.99 10.11
CA SER A 27 0.25 16.87 10.79
C SER A 27 -0.77 16.20 9.86
N CYS A 28 -1.40 15.12 10.30
CA CYS A 28 -2.41 14.37 9.54
C CYS A 28 -3.34 13.62 10.50
N ASP A 29 -4.54 13.30 10.04
CA ASP A 29 -5.50 12.50 10.81
C ASP A 29 -5.31 11.00 10.58
N VAL A 30 -4.77 10.60 9.43
CA VAL A 30 -4.51 9.22 9.05
C VAL A 30 -3.10 9.12 8.46
N ILE A 31 -2.36 8.11 8.87
CA ILE A 31 -1.05 7.79 8.32
C ILE A 31 -1.23 6.73 7.24
N THR A 32 -0.64 6.96 6.07
CA THR A 32 -0.68 6.05 4.95
C THR A 32 0.72 5.56 4.59
N ILE A 33 0.80 4.32 4.08
CA ILE A 33 2.06 3.68 3.73
C ILE A 33 1.93 3.05 2.35
N HIS A 34 2.93 3.30 1.48
CA HIS A 34 3.12 2.55 0.25
C HIS A 34 4.27 1.55 0.41
N ASN A 35 4.04 0.29 0.09
CA ASN A 35 5.08 -0.72 0.13
C ASN A 35 4.85 -1.79 -0.94
N TYR A 36 5.66 -1.78 -1.96
CA TYR A 36 5.56 -2.65 -3.13
C TYR A 36 6.53 -3.84 -3.11
N THR A 37 7.07 -4.20 -1.94
CA THR A 37 7.85 -5.44 -1.84
C THR A 37 6.98 -6.66 -2.17
N GLN A 38 7.54 -7.58 -2.92
CA GLN A 38 6.86 -8.83 -3.28
C GLN A 38 7.14 -9.96 -2.27
N ASP A 39 7.98 -9.71 -1.28
CA ASP A 39 8.29 -10.62 -0.19
C ASP A 39 7.43 -10.30 1.04
N ALA A 40 6.66 -11.28 1.50
CA ALA A 40 5.70 -11.11 2.60
C ALA A 40 6.38 -10.89 3.97
N ASP A 41 7.54 -11.49 4.19
CA ASP A 41 8.29 -11.33 5.45
C ASP A 41 8.95 -9.94 5.49
N VAL A 42 9.49 -9.49 4.35
CA VAL A 42 10.01 -8.12 4.21
C VAL A 42 8.89 -7.09 4.38
N LEU A 43 7.70 -7.32 3.82
CA LEU A 43 6.55 -6.45 4.00
C LEU A 43 6.15 -6.35 5.48
N PHE A 44 6.06 -7.48 6.17
CA PHE A 44 5.77 -7.53 7.60
C PHE A 44 6.82 -6.76 8.40
N ASP A 45 8.11 -7.02 8.14
CA ASP A 45 9.22 -6.38 8.86
C ASP A 45 9.26 -4.87 8.64
N ASN A 46 8.95 -4.40 7.43
CA ASN A 46 8.87 -2.97 7.12
C ASN A 46 7.72 -2.27 7.87
N CYS A 47 6.64 -3.00 8.20
CA CYS A 47 5.45 -2.40 8.79
C CYS A 47 5.31 -2.64 10.31
N LYS A 48 5.92 -3.67 10.89
CA LYS A 48 5.69 -4.10 12.29
C LYS A 48 5.95 -3.03 13.35
N ASP A 49 6.78 -2.05 13.05
CA ASP A 49 7.23 -1.02 13.99
C ASP A 49 6.64 0.38 13.72
N LEU A 50 5.65 0.50 12.83
CA LEU A 50 5.06 1.78 12.42
C LEU A 50 4.46 2.60 13.58
N THR A 51 4.03 1.94 14.66
CA THR A 51 3.51 2.60 15.87
C THR A 51 4.59 2.99 16.85
N LYS A 52 5.84 2.56 16.66
CA LYS A 52 6.94 2.91 17.56
C LYS A 52 7.42 4.33 17.25
N SER A 53 7.12 5.23 18.17
CA SER A 53 7.60 6.61 18.13
C SER A 53 9.11 6.65 18.44
N SER A 54 9.96 6.37 17.47
CA SER A 54 11.40 6.57 17.60
C SER A 54 11.87 7.68 16.68
N GLU A 55 12.87 8.47 17.10
CA GLU A 55 13.54 9.47 16.27
C GLU A 55 14.25 8.86 15.04
N LYS A 56 14.46 7.54 15.06
CA LYS A 56 14.91 6.81 13.87
C LYS A 56 13.73 6.71 12.92
N SER A 57 13.81 7.43 11.84
CA SER A 57 12.81 7.40 10.78
C SER A 57 12.50 5.96 10.38
N ILE A 58 11.31 5.48 10.72
CA ILE A 58 10.78 4.23 10.19
C ILE A 58 10.67 4.47 8.68
N LYS A 59 11.32 3.61 7.92
CA LYS A 59 11.32 3.73 6.46
C LYS A 59 10.32 2.75 5.90
N ALA A 60 9.27 3.26 5.29
CA ALA A 60 8.49 2.48 4.35
C ALA A 60 9.15 2.65 2.97
N ALA A 61 9.58 1.54 2.37
CA ALA A 61 10.15 1.51 1.03
C ALA A 61 11.24 2.57 0.73
N LYS A 62 12.25 2.72 1.59
CA LYS A 62 13.36 3.68 1.49
C LYS A 62 13.04 5.15 1.81
N LYS A 63 11.77 5.49 2.01
CA LYS A 63 11.34 6.84 2.39
C LYS A 63 10.96 6.91 3.87
N PRO A 64 11.22 8.03 4.58
CA PRO A 64 10.78 8.18 5.97
C PRO A 64 9.25 8.28 6.02
N VAL A 65 8.64 7.65 7.02
CA VAL A 65 7.18 7.77 7.24
C VAL A 65 6.81 9.19 7.64
N PHE A 66 7.65 9.84 8.42
CA PHE A 66 7.43 11.22 8.88
C PHE A 66 8.55 12.16 8.42
N VAL A 67 8.17 13.39 8.13
CA VAL A 67 9.13 14.50 8.00
C VAL A 67 9.83 14.73 9.35
N ARG A 68 11.07 15.21 9.32
CA ARG A 68 11.83 15.54 10.53
C ARG A 68 11.01 16.49 11.44
N GLY A 69 10.93 16.15 12.72
CA GLY A 69 10.14 16.87 13.72
C GLY A 69 8.70 16.39 13.88
N PHE A 70 8.25 15.43 13.08
CA PHE A 70 6.95 14.78 13.20
C PHE A 70 7.11 13.31 13.59
N LYS A 71 6.12 12.75 14.25
CA LYS A 71 6.12 11.38 14.76
C LYS A 71 4.72 10.81 14.87
N TYR A 72 4.62 9.51 15.04
CA TYR A 72 3.38 8.83 15.38
C TYR A 72 2.78 9.37 16.69
N ASN A 73 1.51 9.65 16.70
CA ASN A 73 0.76 10.17 17.85
C ASN A 73 -0.64 9.50 17.98
N GLY A 74 -0.72 8.20 17.68
CA GLY A 74 -1.96 7.44 17.85
C GLY A 74 -2.91 7.47 16.64
N GLN A 75 -2.54 8.09 15.51
CA GLN A 75 -3.38 8.12 14.32
C GLN A 75 -3.64 6.71 13.77
N PRO A 76 -4.81 6.46 13.15
CA PRO A 76 -5.02 5.25 12.35
C PRO A 76 -3.92 5.11 11.28
N ILE A 77 -3.46 3.89 11.04
CA ILE A 77 -2.46 3.57 10.02
C ILE A 77 -3.10 2.69 8.96
N ILE A 78 -2.96 3.07 7.71
CA ILE A 78 -3.43 2.32 6.54
C ILE A 78 -2.23 2.05 5.61
N VAL A 79 -2.04 0.81 5.19
CA VAL A 79 -1.18 0.51 4.05
C VAL A 79 -2.02 0.78 2.80
N SER A 80 -1.99 2.04 2.35
CA SER A 80 -2.87 2.53 1.27
C SER A 80 -2.50 1.95 -0.09
N GLU A 81 -1.24 1.50 -0.26
CA GLU A 81 -0.81 0.80 -1.46
C GLU A 81 0.16 -0.33 -1.12
N TYR A 82 -0.15 -1.54 -1.61
CA TYR A 82 0.79 -2.67 -1.56
C TYR A 82 0.58 -3.61 -2.75
N GLY A 83 1.56 -4.48 -3.01
CA GLY A 83 1.52 -5.47 -4.06
C GLY A 83 2.01 -4.93 -5.39
N GLY A 84 1.13 -4.55 -6.30
CA GLY A 84 1.50 -3.96 -7.59
C GLY A 84 2.21 -4.90 -8.55
N CYS A 85 2.09 -6.22 -8.36
CA CYS A 85 2.70 -7.22 -9.22
C CYS A 85 1.92 -7.36 -10.53
N CYS A 86 2.59 -7.25 -11.68
CA CYS A 86 1.97 -7.59 -12.96
C CYS A 86 1.93 -9.12 -13.16
N MET A 87 0.92 -9.60 -13.89
CA MET A 87 0.78 -11.04 -14.25
C MET A 87 1.56 -11.41 -15.52
N ASN A 88 2.53 -10.62 -15.93
CA ASN A 88 3.33 -10.86 -17.12
C ASN A 88 4.79 -10.48 -16.85
N LYS A 89 5.71 -11.38 -17.20
CA LYS A 89 7.16 -11.14 -17.13
C LYS A 89 7.70 -10.40 -18.36
N ASP A 90 6.89 -10.24 -19.41
CA ASP A 90 7.29 -9.54 -20.63
C ASP A 90 7.17 -8.03 -20.44
N VAL A 91 8.29 -7.38 -20.19
CA VAL A 91 8.40 -5.93 -19.99
C VAL A 91 7.90 -5.09 -21.18
N ASN A 92 7.81 -5.68 -22.39
CA ASN A 92 7.26 -5.00 -23.56
C ASN A 92 5.72 -4.87 -23.52
N LYS A 93 5.07 -5.63 -22.63
CA LYS A 93 3.60 -5.62 -22.46
C LYS A 93 3.12 -4.76 -21.30
N GLY A 94 4.01 -3.98 -20.73
CA GLY A 94 3.73 -3.12 -19.58
C GLY A 94 4.58 -3.47 -18.36
N TRP A 95 4.39 -2.73 -17.29
CA TRP A 95 5.19 -2.88 -16.08
C TRP A 95 4.32 -3.05 -14.81
N GLY A 96 4.95 -3.50 -13.76
CA GLY A 96 4.47 -3.56 -12.40
C GLY A 96 5.66 -3.62 -11.45
N TYR A 97 5.39 -3.64 -10.15
CA TYR A 97 6.46 -3.66 -9.15
C TYR A 97 7.06 -5.06 -8.99
N GLY A 98 8.39 -5.11 -8.85
CA GLY A 98 9.13 -6.36 -8.72
C GLY A 98 9.16 -7.19 -10.01
N LEU A 99 9.41 -8.48 -9.85
CA LEU A 99 9.32 -9.43 -10.96
C LEU A 99 7.88 -9.82 -11.21
N GLY A 100 7.42 -9.75 -12.44
CA GLY A 100 6.08 -10.18 -12.85
C GLY A 100 5.77 -11.62 -12.40
N ALA A 101 4.51 -11.89 -12.12
CA ALA A 101 4.07 -13.23 -11.75
C ALA A 101 4.07 -14.18 -12.93
N ASP A 102 4.30 -15.47 -12.66
CA ASP A 102 4.24 -16.55 -13.66
C ASP A 102 2.81 -17.08 -13.78
N GLY A 103 1.93 -16.22 -14.30
CA GLY A 103 0.52 -16.53 -14.47
C GLY A 103 -0.31 -16.35 -13.20
N GLU A 104 -1.58 -16.79 -13.28
CA GLU A 104 -2.61 -16.60 -12.27
C GLU A 104 -2.27 -17.21 -10.91
N GLU A 105 -1.79 -18.44 -10.88
CA GLU A 105 -1.53 -19.16 -9.62
C GLU A 105 -0.41 -18.52 -8.81
N ASP A 106 0.68 -18.09 -9.46
CA ASP A 106 1.76 -17.38 -8.81
C ASP A 106 1.29 -16.01 -8.30
N PHE A 107 0.50 -15.28 -9.10
CA PHE A 107 -0.09 -14.01 -8.70
C PHE A 107 -0.97 -14.18 -7.44
N LEU A 108 -1.91 -15.11 -7.45
CA LEU A 108 -2.81 -15.36 -6.31
C LEU A 108 -2.05 -15.82 -5.06
N SER A 109 -1.01 -16.64 -5.23
CA SER A 109 -0.13 -17.06 -4.13
C SER A 109 0.59 -15.88 -3.48
N ARG A 110 1.16 -14.97 -4.29
CA ARG A 110 1.83 -13.74 -3.79
C ARG A 110 0.83 -12.82 -3.12
N TYR A 111 -0.30 -12.56 -3.76
CA TYR A 111 -1.39 -11.75 -3.21
C TYR A 111 -1.80 -12.24 -1.81
N ASP A 112 -2.06 -13.55 -1.65
CA ASP A 112 -2.46 -14.13 -0.38
C ASP A 112 -1.37 -14.02 0.71
N LYS A 113 -0.10 -14.28 0.35
CA LYS A 113 1.03 -14.15 1.28
C LYS A 113 1.18 -12.72 1.79
N LEU A 114 1.16 -11.73 0.88
CA LEU A 114 1.27 -10.32 1.25
C LEU A 114 0.10 -9.87 2.13
N ARG A 115 -1.13 -10.22 1.74
CA ARG A 115 -2.33 -9.94 2.53
C ARG A 115 -2.26 -10.55 3.93
N LYS A 116 -1.84 -11.82 4.05
CA LYS A 116 -1.66 -12.48 5.35
C LYS A 116 -0.60 -11.83 6.22
N ALA A 117 0.48 -11.33 5.64
CA ALA A 117 1.50 -10.57 6.36
C ALA A 117 0.90 -9.30 6.98
N LEU A 118 0.13 -8.52 6.22
CA LEU A 118 -0.54 -7.31 6.75
C LEU A 118 -1.62 -7.66 7.78
N LYS A 119 -2.41 -8.72 7.57
CA LYS A 119 -3.46 -9.18 8.52
C LYS A 119 -2.91 -9.55 9.91
N LYS A 120 -1.63 -9.91 10.02
CA LYS A 120 -0.95 -10.14 11.31
C LYS A 120 -0.76 -8.85 12.12
N LEU A 121 -0.69 -7.70 11.47
CA LEU A 121 -0.43 -6.39 12.08
C LEU A 121 -1.74 -5.79 12.60
N LYS A 122 -2.14 -6.16 13.82
CA LYS A 122 -3.45 -5.85 14.41
C LYS A 122 -3.70 -4.36 14.66
N PHE A 123 -2.67 -3.53 14.62
CA PHE A 123 -2.77 -2.07 14.76
C PHE A 123 -3.14 -1.37 13.45
N LEU A 124 -3.03 -2.04 12.29
CA LEU A 124 -3.45 -1.46 11.02
C LEU A 124 -4.97 -1.31 10.99
N SER A 125 -5.41 -0.12 10.59
CA SER A 125 -6.84 0.18 10.35
C SER A 125 -7.33 -0.33 8.99
N GLY A 126 -6.42 -0.60 8.07
CA GLY A 126 -6.73 -1.16 6.76
C GLY A 126 -5.52 -1.32 5.86
N TYR A 127 -5.75 -1.94 4.71
CA TYR A 127 -4.77 -2.05 3.63
C TYR A 127 -5.49 -2.18 2.28
N CYS A 128 -4.91 -1.60 1.23
CA CYS A 128 -5.46 -1.58 -0.12
C CYS A 128 -4.44 -2.14 -1.12
N TYR A 129 -4.85 -3.14 -1.89
CA TYR A 129 -4.03 -3.68 -2.96
C TYR A 129 -3.98 -2.72 -4.15
N THR A 130 -2.81 -2.48 -4.69
CA THR A 130 -2.59 -1.68 -5.88
C THR A 130 -2.26 -2.58 -7.05
N GLN A 131 -3.19 -2.67 -8.05
CA GLN A 131 -4.40 -1.88 -8.13
C GLN A 131 -5.58 -2.72 -8.64
N PHE A 132 -6.78 -2.11 -8.72
CA PHE A 132 -7.97 -2.84 -9.18
C PHE A 132 -7.89 -3.13 -10.67
N ASN A 133 -7.64 -2.14 -11.52
CA ASN A 133 -7.53 -2.30 -12.97
C ASN A 133 -6.21 -1.74 -13.51
N ASP A 134 -5.80 -2.22 -14.67
CA ASP A 134 -4.66 -1.68 -15.40
C ASP A 134 -4.89 -0.22 -15.79
N VAL A 135 -3.81 0.56 -15.86
CA VAL A 135 -3.83 1.94 -16.32
C VAL A 135 -2.70 2.13 -17.35
N GLN A 136 -3.07 2.24 -18.61
CA GLN A 136 -2.11 2.38 -19.72
C GLN A 136 -1.03 1.28 -19.67
N GLN A 137 0.24 1.65 -19.56
CA GLN A 137 1.37 0.72 -19.48
C GLN A 137 1.60 0.11 -18.08
N GLU A 138 0.89 0.57 -17.07
CA GLU A 138 0.93 -0.03 -15.73
C GLU A 138 -0.04 -1.21 -15.66
N LYS A 139 0.52 -2.43 -15.73
CA LYS A 139 -0.24 -3.68 -15.91
C LYS A 139 -0.33 -4.54 -14.64
N ASN A 140 -0.40 -3.90 -13.49
CA ASN A 140 -0.48 -4.54 -12.17
C ASN A 140 -1.90 -4.65 -11.61
N GLY A 141 -2.91 -4.32 -12.41
CA GLY A 141 -4.33 -4.47 -12.03
C GLY A 141 -4.76 -5.94 -11.87
N ILE A 142 -5.75 -6.18 -11.01
CA ILE A 142 -6.48 -7.45 -10.91
C ILE A 142 -7.41 -7.63 -12.11
N ALA A 143 -7.88 -6.52 -12.68
CA ALA A 143 -8.60 -6.45 -13.94
C ALA A 143 -7.76 -5.73 -15.00
N ASP A 144 -8.11 -5.88 -16.28
CA ASP A 144 -7.56 -5.10 -17.37
C ASP A 144 -8.18 -3.69 -17.45
N GLU A 145 -7.80 -2.89 -18.46
CA GLU A 145 -8.31 -1.54 -18.68
C GLU A 145 -9.82 -1.50 -18.97
N ASP A 146 -10.36 -2.56 -19.55
CA ASP A 146 -11.77 -2.69 -19.91
C ASP A 146 -12.61 -3.27 -18.74
N GLY A 147 -11.97 -3.58 -17.61
CA GLY A 147 -12.61 -4.15 -16.42
C GLY A 147 -12.77 -5.67 -16.46
N ASN A 148 -12.18 -6.37 -17.44
CA ASN A 148 -12.19 -7.82 -17.47
C ASN A 148 -11.23 -8.38 -16.41
N MET A 149 -11.71 -9.32 -15.59
CA MET A 149 -10.88 -9.92 -14.54
C MET A 149 -9.75 -10.75 -15.14
N LYS A 150 -8.52 -10.50 -14.71
CA LYS A 150 -7.33 -11.27 -15.10
C LYS A 150 -7.12 -12.52 -14.25
N VAL A 151 -7.91 -12.67 -13.18
CA VAL A 151 -7.90 -13.82 -12.27
C VAL A 151 -9.29 -14.39 -12.08
N ASN A 152 -9.37 -15.66 -11.72
CA ASN A 152 -10.62 -16.31 -11.35
C ASN A 152 -11.20 -15.71 -10.07
N LEU A 153 -12.39 -15.11 -10.16
CA LEU A 153 -13.05 -14.43 -9.06
C LEU A 153 -13.34 -15.34 -7.86
N GLU A 154 -13.70 -16.60 -8.10
CA GLU A 154 -13.99 -17.54 -7.01
C GLU A 154 -12.73 -17.91 -6.22
N LYS A 155 -11.57 -18.01 -6.90
CA LYS A 155 -10.28 -18.19 -6.22
C LYS A 155 -9.93 -16.96 -5.41
N LEU A 156 -10.09 -15.75 -5.98
CA LEU A 156 -9.80 -14.49 -5.30
C LEU A 156 -10.70 -14.27 -4.07
N LYS A 157 -12.01 -14.58 -4.19
CA LYS A 157 -12.95 -14.53 -3.06
C LYS A 157 -12.52 -15.44 -1.92
N LYS A 158 -12.13 -16.69 -2.21
CA LYS A 158 -11.66 -17.64 -1.18
C LYS A 158 -10.44 -17.14 -0.42
N ILE A 159 -9.58 -16.38 -1.07
CA ILE A 159 -8.40 -15.78 -0.41
C ILE A 159 -8.84 -14.66 0.55
N ASN A 160 -9.86 -13.89 0.22
CA ASN A 160 -10.29 -12.71 0.98
C ASN A 160 -11.24 -13.00 2.16
N VAL A 161 -11.66 -14.22 2.33
CA VAL A 161 -12.40 -14.69 3.51
C VAL A 161 -11.42 -15.08 4.63
#